data_98ac045fa54a2396c99b10ca26d7ca34
#
_entry.id   98ac045fa54a2396c99b10ca26d7ca34
#
_cell.length_a   1.000
_cell.length_b   1.000
_cell.length_c   1.000
_cell.angle_alpha   90.00
_cell.angle_beta   90.00
_cell.angle_gamma   90.00
#
_symmetry.space_group_name_H-M   'P 1'
#
loop_
_entity.id
_entity.type
_entity.pdbx_description
1 polymer ?
#
loop_
_entity_poly.entity_id
_entity_poly.type
_entity_poly.pdbx_seq_one_letter_code
_entity_poly.pdbx_strand_id
1 'polypeptide(L)'
;GGRAYAAAHKDEGIVLAGESDAGADRIYQIDSKVADAGLPLLGEIAGVLAPLGIDRAATNASGGGPDVGPLAATGVGVLDLGQDMTRYFDVHHTPDDTLDKVDRKQLDQNVAAWTAAIWLAATDDRPLRTK
;
A
#
# COMPACT_ATOMS: atom_id res chain seq x y z
N GLY A 1 -12.74 14.00 -1.70
CA GLY A 1 -11.81 12.91 -1.57
C GLY A 1 -10.43 13.24 -2.10
N GLY A 2 -9.74 12.25 -2.67
CA GLY A 2 -8.32 12.26 -3.00
C GLY A 2 -7.81 13.47 -3.81
N ARG A 3 -8.56 13.94 -4.82
CA ARG A 3 -8.17 15.13 -5.60
C ARG A 3 -8.11 16.41 -4.76
N ALA A 4 -9.07 16.62 -3.86
CA ALA A 4 -9.10 17.78 -2.99
C ALA A 4 -7.96 17.72 -1.97
N TYR A 5 -7.68 16.52 -1.44
CA TYR A 5 -6.55 16.28 -0.55
C TYR A 5 -5.22 16.57 -1.26
N ALA A 6 -4.99 15.99 -2.42
CA ALA A 6 -3.76 16.22 -3.19
C ALA A 6 -3.54 17.71 -3.52
N ALA A 7 -4.61 18.46 -3.83
CA ALA A 7 -4.53 19.90 -4.09
C ALA A 7 -4.21 20.71 -2.82
N ALA A 8 -4.79 20.36 -1.68
CA ALA A 8 -4.60 21.05 -0.42
C ALA A 8 -3.19 20.82 0.17
N HIS A 9 -2.61 19.63 -0.03
CA HIS A 9 -1.36 19.19 0.59
C HIS A 9 -0.17 19.13 -0.40
N LYS A 10 -0.30 19.76 -1.57
CA LYS A 10 0.71 19.70 -2.65
C LYS A 10 2.11 20.20 -2.23
N ASP A 11 2.18 21.10 -1.25
CA ASP A 11 3.40 21.76 -0.78
C ASP A 11 3.98 21.12 0.50
N GLU A 12 3.39 20.01 1.01
CA GLU A 12 3.80 19.38 2.28
C GLU A 12 4.94 18.36 2.13
N GLY A 13 5.49 18.17 0.94
CA GLY A 13 6.62 17.27 0.73
C GLY A 13 6.30 15.81 0.94
N ILE A 14 5.05 15.39 0.69
CA ILE A 14 4.65 13.95 0.77
C ILE A 14 5.56 13.13 -0.15
N VAL A 15 6.22 12.12 0.39
CA VAL A 15 7.19 11.30 -0.35
C VAL A 15 6.63 9.94 -0.77
N LEU A 16 5.71 9.38 0.01
CA LEU A 16 5.11 8.07 -0.21
C LEU A 16 3.64 8.08 0.20
N ALA A 17 2.82 7.36 -0.52
CA ALA A 17 1.42 7.13 -0.20
C ALA A 17 1.05 5.68 -0.50
N GLY A 18 0.08 5.16 0.22
CA GLY A 18 -0.47 3.80 0.04
C GLY A 18 -1.92 3.75 0.43
N GLU A 19 -2.64 2.78 -0.12
CA GLU A 19 -4.05 2.57 0.11
C GLU A 19 -4.31 1.12 0.53
N SER A 20 -5.20 0.92 1.50
CA SER A 20 -5.67 -0.39 1.94
C SER A 20 -7.17 -0.42 1.77
N ASP A 21 -7.66 -0.81 0.59
CA ASP A 21 -9.05 -0.67 0.17
C ASP A 21 -9.72 -2.00 -0.22
N ALA A 22 -9.01 -3.10 -0.18
CA ALA A 22 -9.51 -4.40 -0.63
C ALA A 22 -9.97 -5.31 0.53
N GLY A 23 -10.52 -4.73 1.60
CA GLY A 23 -10.99 -5.47 2.77
C GLY A 23 -9.87 -5.80 3.76
N ALA A 24 -10.01 -6.93 4.48
CA ALA A 24 -9.08 -7.34 5.54
C ALA A 24 -8.52 -8.75 5.34
N ASP A 25 -8.68 -9.33 4.16
CA ASP A 25 -8.10 -10.62 3.83
C ASP A 25 -6.59 -10.51 3.63
N ARG A 26 -5.91 -11.65 3.51
CA ARG A 26 -4.46 -11.75 3.56
C ARG A 26 -3.77 -10.89 2.49
N ILE A 27 -2.76 -10.13 2.90
CA ILE A 27 -1.81 -9.51 1.98
C ILE A 27 -0.88 -10.60 1.42
N TYR A 28 -0.65 -10.58 0.12
CA TYR A 28 0.24 -11.54 -0.56
C TYR A 28 1.32 -10.88 -1.41
N GLN A 29 1.17 -9.59 -1.73
CA GLN A 29 2.07 -8.91 -2.66
C GLN A 29 2.34 -7.45 -2.26
N ILE A 30 3.55 -6.99 -2.55
CA ILE A 30 3.93 -5.58 -2.52
C ILE A 30 3.89 -5.04 -3.95
N ASP A 31 3.03 -4.09 -4.21
CA ASP A 31 3.00 -3.31 -5.44
C ASP A 31 3.56 -1.92 -5.19
N SER A 32 4.27 -1.36 -6.17
CA SER A 32 4.95 -0.09 -5.95
C SER A 32 5.09 0.75 -7.22
N LYS A 33 5.32 2.04 -7.01
CA LYS A 33 5.83 2.96 -8.01
C LYS A 33 6.69 4.02 -7.30
N VAL A 34 7.97 3.79 -7.25
CA VAL A 34 8.94 4.70 -6.63
C VAL A 34 10.07 5.04 -7.59
N ALA A 35 10.87 6.05 -7.27
CA ALA A 35 12.10 6.34 -8.01
C ALA A 35 13.06 5.15 -7.95
N ASP A 36 13.92 5.00 -8.96
CA ASP A 36 14.90 3.89 -9.04
C ASP A 36 15.80 3.83 -7.80
N ALA A 37 16.15 4.99 -7.23
CA ALA A 37 16.93 5.09 -5.99
C ALA A 37 16.21 4.48 -4.77
N GLY A 38 14.88 4.40 -4.79
CA GLY A 38 14.07 3.79 -3.75
C GLY A 38 13.87 2.26 -3.89
N LEU A 39 14.23 1.68 -5.04
CA LEU A 39 14.04 0.25 -5.29
C LEU A 39 14.75 -0.68 -4.29
N PRO A 40 15.96 -0.36 -3.79
CA PRO A 40 16.61 -1.17 -2.75
C PRO A 40 15.79 -1.23 -1.45
N LEU A 41 15.14 -0.14 -1.03
CA LEU A 41 14.25 -0.14 0.13
C LEU A 41 13.09 -1.13 -0.03
N LEU A 42 12.50 -1.18 -1.22
CA LEU A 42 11.43 -2.17 -1.50
C LEU A 42 11.92 -3.61 -1.39
N GLY A 43 13.18 -3.86 -1.73
CA GLY A 43 13.83 -5.16 -1.52
C GLY A 43 13.98 -5.50 -0.02
N GLU A 44 14.35 -4.53 0.79
CA GLU A 44 14.45 -4.68 2.25
C GLU A 44 13.07 -4.91 2.88
N ILE A 45 12.06 -4.14 2.48
CA ILE A 45 10.67 -4.36 2.90
C ILE A 45 10.21 -5.77 2.55
N ALA A 46 10.46 -6.22 1.31
CA ALA A 46 10.10 -7.57 0.87
C ALA A 46 10.81 -8.65 1.71
N GLY A 47 12.09 -8.46 2.03
CA GLY A 47 12.83 -9.37 2.90
C GLY A 47 12.22 -9.49 4.30
N VAL A 48 11.77 -8.37 4.88
CA VAL A 48 11.10 -8.36 6.20
C VAL A 48 9.71 -8.99 6.13
N LEU A 49 8.98 -8.81 5.03
CA LEU A 49 7.61 -9.33 4.87
C LEU A 49 7.55 -10.77 4.34
N ALA A 50 8.65 -11.31 3.81
CA ALA A 50 8.71 -12.68 3.30
C ALA A 50 8.24 -13.76 4.30
N PRO A 51 8.57 -13.69 5.61
CA PRO A 51 8.04 -14.64 6.61
C PRO A 51 6.52 -14.59 6.77
N LEU A 52 5.87 -13.50 6.37
CA LEU A 52 4.42 -13.39 6.33
C LEU A 52 3.80 -13.95 5.04
N GLY A 53 4.62 -14.47 4.12
CA GLY A 53 4.21 -14.97 2.81
C GLY A 53 3.83 -13.85 1.84
N ILE A 54 4.50 -12.71 1.93
CA ILE A 54 4.28 -11.53 1.08
C ILE A 54 5.49 -11.38 0.16
N ASP A 55 5.24 -11.44 -1.15
CA ASP A 55 6.26 -11.29 -2.18
C ASP A 55 6.21 -9.88 -2.81
N ARG A 56 7.29 -9.49 -3.46
CA ARG A 56 7.32 -8.26 -4.24
C ARG A 56 6.88 -8.51 -5.68
N ALA A 57 6.01 -7.65 -6.21
CA ALA A 57 5.68 -7.64 -7.63
C ALA A 57 6.93 -7.45 -8.51
N ALA A 58 6.92 -8.05 -9.69
CA ALA A 58 8.00 -7.91 -10.67
C ALA A 58 8.08 -6.50 -11.27
N THR A 59 7.02 -5.72 -11.16
CA THR A 59 6.90 -4.37 -11.75
C THR A 59 6.93 -3.28 -10.67
N ASN A 60 7.32 -2.07 -11.08
CA ASN A 60 7.29 -0.85 -10.26
C ASN A 60 6.36 0.16 -10.94
N ALA A 61 5.08 -0.18 -11.07
CA ALA A 61 4.12 0.54 -11.89
C ALA A 61 2.71 0.67 -11.25
N SER A 62 2.61 0.58 -9.90
CA SER A 62 1.33 0.74 -9.20
C SER A 62 0.71 2.11 -9.49
N GLY A 63 -0.61 2.12 -9.67
CA GLY A 63 -1.40 3.35 -9.84
C GLY A 63 -1.80 4.01 -8.52
N GLY A 64 -1.74 3.27 -7.41
CA GLY A 64 -2.07 3.75 -6.07
C GLY A 64 -3.58 3.85 -5.78
N GLY A 65 -4.43 3.08 -6.43
CA GLY A 65 -5.86 3.09 -6.16
C GLY A 65 -6.57 4.45 -6.37
N PRO A 66 -7.88 4.52 -6.08
CA PRO A 66 -8.69 5.71 -6.38
C PRO A 66 -8.38 6.92 -5.50
N ASP A 67 -7.99 6.73 -4.25
CA ASP A 67 -7.72 7.83 -3.33
C ASP A 67 -6.25 8.32 -3.40
N VAL A 68 -5.31 7.43 -3.61
CA VAL A 68 -3.88 7.74 -3.72
C VAL A 68 -3.49 8.16 -5.15
N GLY A 69 -4.19 7.71 -6.19
CA GLY A 69 -3.90 8.03 -7.57
C GLY A 69 -3.67 9.53 -7.88
N PRO A 70 -4.46 10.47 -7.33
CA PRO A 70 -4.22 11.91 -7.47
C PRO A 70 -2.86 12.37 -6.90
N LEU A 71 -2.39 11.80 -5.80
CA LEU A 71 -1.05 12.06 -5.25
C LEU A 71 0.04 11.45 -6.14
N ALA A 72 -0.14 10.20 -6.57
CA ALA A 72 0.79 9.53 -7.46
C ALA A 72 1.02 10.30 -8.78
N ALA A 73 -0.02 10.97 -9.30
CA ALA A 73 0.07 11.82 -10.49
C ALA A 73 0.99 13.04 -10.28
N THR A 74 1.22 13.48 -9.06
CA THR A 74 2.16 14.57 -8.70
C THR A 74 3.59 14.08 -8.53
N GLY A 75 3.86 12.79 -8.68
CA GLY A 75 5.17 12.19 -8.49
C GLY A 75 5.43 11.66 -7.08
N VAL A 76 4.44 11.66 -6.19
CA VAL A 76 4.51 10.96 -4.91
C VAL A 76 4.73 9.47 -5.18
N GLY A 77 5.65 8.84 -4.45
CA GLY A 77 5.86 7.40 -4.53
C GLY A 77 4.62 6.63 -4.07
N VAL A 78 4.44 5.44 -4.60
CA VAL A 78 3.33 4.55 -4.21
C VAL A 78 3.89 3.27 -3.62
N LEU A 79 3.30 2.84 -2.52
CA LEU A 79 3.49 1.52 -1.92
C LEU A 79 2.11 0.96 -1.55
N ASP A 80 1.70 -0.07 -2.26
CA ASP A 80 0.45 -0.78 -1.98
C ASP A 80 0.75 -2.20 -1.52
N LEU A 81 -0.06 -2.71 -0.60
CA LEU A 81 0.00 -4.09 -0.16
C LEU A 81 -1.24 -4.81 -0.69
N GLY A 82 -1.06 -5.56 -1.79
CA GLY A 82 -2.12 -6.29 -2.46
C GLY A 82 -2.73 -7.37 -1.59
N GLN A 83 -4.04 -7.30 -1.39
CA GLN A 83 -4.81 -8.21 -0.56
C GLN A 83 -5.50 -9.29 -1.41
N ASP A 84 -5.79 -10.43 -0.81
CA ASP A 84 -6.62 -11.47 -1.41
C ASP A 84 -8.06 -10.96 -1.55
N MET A 85 -8.51 -10.81 -2.78
CA MET A 85 -9.84 -10.33 -3.11
C MET A 85 -10.83 -11.45 -3.42
N THR A 86 -10.49 -12.72 -3.14
CA THR A 86 -11.33 -13.87 -3.51
C THR A 86 -12.75 -13.76 -2.94
N ARG A 87 -12.90 -13.24 -1.72
CA ARG A 87 -14.19 -13.04 -1.06
C ARG A 87 -14.67 -11.58 -1.06
N TYR A 88 -13.86 -10.67 -1.54
CA TYR A 88 -14.12 -9.23 -1.46
C TYR A 88 -15.47 -8.85 -2.08
N PHE A 89 -15.75 -9.33 -3.30
CA PHE A 89 -16.99 -9.01 -4.02
C PHE A 89 -18.23 -9.74 -3.50
N ASP A 90 -18.09 -10.70 -2.58
CA ASP A 90 -19.24 -11.35 -1.95
C ASP A 90 -19.96 -10.42 -0.97
N VAL A 91 -19.24 -9.46 -0.37
CA VAL A 91 -19.75 -8.55 0.65
C VAL A 91 -19.61 -7.07 0.29
N HIS A 92 -18.66 -6.72 -0.57
CA HIS A 92 -18.33 -5.35 -0.95
C HIS A 92 -19.56 -4.54 -1.35
N HIS A 93 -19.79 -3.40 -0.69
CA HIS A 93 -20.91 -2.51 -0.87
C HIS A 93 -22.28 -3.15 -0.65
N THR A 94 -22.37 -4.18 0.17
CA THR A 94 -23.62 -4.83 0.58
C THR A 94 -23.89 -4.68 2.06
N PRO A 95 -25.15 -4.89 2.54
CA PRO A 95 -25.46 -4.91 3.97
C PRO A 95 -24.76 -6.04 4.74
N ASP A 96 -24.22 -7.05 4.04
CA ASP A 96 -23.48 -8.16 4.63
C ASP A 96 -22.02 -7.84 4.92
N ASP A 97 -21.54 -6.66 4.52
CA ASP A 97 -20.19 -6.18 4.87
C ASP A 97 -20.13 -5.74 6.32
N THR A 98 -19.98 -6.71 7.19
CA THR A 98 -20.06 -6.56 8.64
C THR A 98 -18.79 -7.10 9.31
N LEU A 99 -18.52 -6.64 10.54
CA LEU A 99 -17.29 -6.97 11.28
C LEU A 99 -17.04 -8.48 11.46
N ASP A 100 -18.10 -9.29 11.51
CA ASP A 100 -18.00 -10.75 11.64
C ASP A 100 -17.41 -11.44 10.39
N LYS A 101 -17.34 -10.75 9.25
CA LYS A 101 -16.66 -11.24 8.03
C LYS A 101 -15.15 -11.10 8.08
N VAL A 102 -14.63 -10.28 8.99
CA VAL A 102 -13.19 -10.04 9.12
C VAL A 102 -12.53 -11.19 9.87
N ASP A 103 -11.61 -11.90 9.21
CA ASP A 103 -10.76 -12.90 9.87
C ASP A 103 -9.66 -12.21 10.69
N ARG A 104 -9.66 -12.45 12.00
CA ARG A 104 -8.72 -11.82 12.93
C ARG A 104 -7.25 -12.10 12.58
N LYS A 105 -6.93 -13.32 12.14
CA LYS A 105 -5.53 -13.68 11.85
C LYS A 105 -5.04 -13.00 10.58
N GLN A 106 -5.90 -12.84 9.58
CA GLN A 106 -5.57 -12.13 8.37
C GLN A 106 -5.42 -10.63 8.63
N LEU A 107 -6.31 -10.05 9.44
CA LEU A 107 -6.17 -8.66 9.88
C LEU A 107 -4.87 -8.43 10.67
N ASP A 108 -4.50 -9.34 11.59
CA ASP A 108 -3.24 -9.24 12.34
C ASP A 108 -2.02 -9.28 11.39
N GLN A 109 -2.06 -10.08 10.30
CA GLN A 109 -1.02 -10.08 9.27
C GLN A 109 -0.99 -8.75 8.49
N ASN A 110 -2.15 -8.17 8.17
CA ASN A 110 -2.23 -6.84 7.54
C ASN A 110 -1.58 -5.77 8.43
N VAL A 111 -1.92 -5.73 9.70
CA VAL A 111 -1.35 -4.78 10.67
C VAL A 111 0.16 -4.93 10.76
N ALA A 112 0.67 -6.15 10.84
CA ALA A 112 2.11 -6.42 10.89
C ALA A 112 2.80 -5.95 9.60
N ALA A 113 2.23 -6.26 8.43
CA ALA A 113 2.79 -5.90 7.14
C ALA A 113 2.85 -4.37 6.95
N TRP A 114 1.74 -3.67 7.17
CA TRP A 114 1.70 -2.22 7.07
C TRP A 114 2.62 -1.54 8.09
N THR A 115 2.66 -2.02 9.34
CA THR A 115 3.55 -1.45 10.37
C THR A 115 5.00 -1.55 9.96
N ALA A 116 5.45 -2.72 9.49
CA ALA A 116 6.83 -2.91 9.05
C ALA A 116 7.17 -2.06 7.82
N ALA A 117 6.28 -2.04 6.82
CA ALA A 117 6.49 -1.29 5.58
C ALA A 117 6.57 0.22 5.84
N ILE A 118 5.64 0.77 6.64
CA ILE A 118 5.61 2.20 6.99
C ILE A 118 6.83 2.55 7.83
N TRP A 119 7.21 1.73 8.82
CA TRP A 119 8.37 1.98 9.66
C TRP A 119 9.65 2.07 8.82
N LEU A 120 9.90 1.10 7.95
CA LEU A 120 11.07 1.08 7.09
C LEU A 120 11.09 2.29 6.14
N ALA A 121 9.95 2.62 5.53
CA ALA A 121 9.86 3.77 4.64
C ALA A 121 10.04 5.11 5.36
N ALA A 122 9.53 5.24 6.60
CA ALA A 122 9.64 6.48 7.37
C ALA A 122 11.02 6.72 8.00
N THR A 123 11.84 5.68 8.11
CA THR A 123 13.19 5.74 8.68
C THR A 123 14.30 5.68 7.62
N ASP A 124 13.95 5.74 6.35
CA ASP A 124 14.87 5.69 5.22
C ASP A 124 14.94 7.04 4.50
N ASP A 125 16.15 7.44 4.12
CA ASP A 125 16.41 8.74 3.45
C ASP A 125 16.46 8.62 1.91
N ARG A 126 16.29 7.43 1.36
CA ARG A 126 16.32 7.23 -0.11
C ARG A 126 15.14 7.94 -0.79
N PRO A 127 15.36 8.58 -1.93
CA PRO A 127 14.28 9.24 -2.66
C PRO A 127 13.21 8.24 -3.14
N LEU A 128 11.97 8.47 -2.75
CA LEU A 128 10.82 7.65 -3.14
C LEU A 128 9.97 8.33 -4.22
N ARG A 129 10.00 9.66 -4.29
CA ARG A 129 9.25 10.39 -5.33
C ARG A 129 9.81 10.11 -6.72
N THR A 130 8.90 9.97 -7.70
CA THR A 130 9.23 9.74 -9.11
C THR A 130 9.48 11.03 -9.91
N LYS A 131 9.18 12.18 -9.30
CA LYS A 131 9.40 13.52 -9.89
C LYS A 131 9.77 14.49 -8.78
#